data_0e1da3099d18f6cb34b0e6af7d81ddc5
#
_entry.id   0e1da3099d18f6cb34b0e6af7d81ddc5
#
_cell.length_a   1.000
_cell.length_b   1.000
_cell.length_c   1.000
_cell.angle_alpha   90.00
_cell.angle_beta   90.00
_cell.angle_gamma   90.00
#
_symmetry.space_group_name_H-M   'P 1'
#
loop_
_entity.id
_entity.type
_entity.pdbx_description
1 polymer ?
#
loop_
_entity_poly.entity_id
_entity_poly.type
_entity_poly.pdbx_seq_one_letter_code
_entity_poly.pdbx_strand_id
1 'polypeptide(L)'
;MTGTTTHRFGWYLAVLQLFFALCWTVYVVYLPKLAAIAGIAPKAVILILMLDQAIFTVCDFFTGIAADKVTRVLGRLGVWVTAATALSCAAFLIMPSIAGLGIPPLIAVIVVWTITSSALRAPPLMLLGKYARKPSIPYLSALALLGTGVAGALGPYLTIALRDIDPRIPFTLASVVLMLVTLGMITAERRLATAQHRSPPSPAVRSFGSMTRRAVVFALAMITLALGYQMHFALDSAPLFLRFTNAASLQWLMPVFWIGFNISMFPAGIITNRFGGYAVMGGAALIGAIAILAAHLAQDLGQMVAAQFAAGAAWGAILMSALTVAFAIGENGGEGRMSGLLFSALALATLTRMATVATGFNTDPVLKAVLQWVPSICWAAAGAALLYWAAARVTRWIAP
;
A
#
# COMPACT_ATOMS: atom_id res chain seq x y z
N MET A 1 -5.48 6.15 27.90
CA MET A 1 -6.43 5.58 26.92
C MET A 1 -6.72 4.15 27.33
N THR A 2 -7.97 3.80 27.43
CA THR A 2 -8.35 2.38 27.55
C THR A 2 -7.99 1.72 26.21
N GLY A 3 -7.27 0.59 26.24
CA GLY A 3 -6.78 -0.09 25.04
C GLY A 3 -7.88 -0.44 24.02
N THR A 4 -9.12 -0.49 24.48
CA THR A 4 -10.32 -0.79 23.69
C THR A 4 -10.65 0.24 22.60
N THR A 5 -10.49 1.56 22.83
CA THR A 5 -10.84 2.59 21.83
C THR A 5 -9.87 2.57 20.65
N THR A 6 -8.59 2.41 20.92
CA THR A 6 -7.56 2.38 19.87
C THR A 6 -7.64 1.07 19.07
N HIS A 7 -8.00 -0.03 19.72
CA HIS A 7 -8.22 -1.32 19.06
C HIS A 7 -9.41 -1.27 18.07
N ARG A 8 -10.54 -0.68 18.49
CA ARG A 8 -11.71 -0.49 17.61
C ARG A 8 -11.36 0.40 16.42
N PHE A 9 -10.51 1.40 16.62
CA PHE A 9 -10.06 2.25 15.52
C PHE A 9 -9.17 1.49 14.52
N GLY A 10 -8.28 0.60 14.99
CA GLY A 10 -7.49 -0.26 14.11
C GLY A 10 -8.37 -1.14 13.22
N TRP A 11 -9.40 -1.78 13.78
CA TRP A 11 -10.39 -2.55 13.01
C TRP A 11 -11.19 -1.70 12.02
N TYR A 12 -11.58 -0.49 12.43
CA TYR A 12 -12.23 0.45 11.53
C TYR A 12 -11.35 0.77 10.31
N LEU A 13 -10.05 1.03 10.54
CA LEU A 13 -9.12 1.25 9.45
C LEU A 13 -8.92 0.02 8.57
N ALA A 14 -8.93 -1.19 9.13
CA ALA A 14 -8.91 -2.42 8.34
C ALA A 14 -10.08 -2.48 7.36
N VAL A 15 -11.28 -2.18 7.84
CA VAL A 15 -12.50 -2.14 7.01
C VAL A 15 -12.42 -1.04 5.95
N LEU A 16 -11.96 0.16 6.32
CA LEU A 16 -11.80 1.28 5.39
C LEU A 16 -10.79 0.93 4.28
N GLN A 17 -9.63 0.39 4.64
CA GLN A 17 -8.60 -0.01 3.68
C GLN A 17 -9.05 -1.20 2.81
N LEU A 18 -9.84 -2.12 3.35
CA LEU A 18 -10.44 -3.21 2.58
C LEU A 18 -11.31 -2.65 1.44
N PHE A 19 -12.29 -1.82 1.77
CA PHE A 19 -13.22 -1.31 0.75
C PHE A 19 -12.54 -0.35 -0.22
N PHE A 20 -11.57 0.45 0.25
CA PHE A 20 -10.76 1.26 -0.65
C PHE A 20 -9.96 0.40 -1.65
N ALA A 21 -9.30 -0.65 -1.20
CA ALA A 21 -8.54 -1.56 -2.07
C ALA A 21 -9.45 -2.35 -3.02
N LEU A 22 -10.68 -2.70 -2.60
CA LEU A 22 -11.68 -3.32 -3.47
C LEU A 22 -12.16 -2.38 -4.58
N CYS A 23 -12.31 -1.06 -4.30
CA CYS A 23 -12.59 -0.08 -5.36
C CYS A 23 -11.49 -0.08 -6.43
N TRP A 24 -10.22 -0.15 -6.03
CA TRP A 24 -9.11 -0.28 -6.97
C TRP A 24 -9.21 -1.57 -7.79
N THR A 25 -9.54 -2.70 -7.16
CA THR A 25 -9.76 -3.97 -7.86
C THR A 25 -10.88 -3.86 -8.91
N VAL A 26 -12.03 -3.30 -8.55
CA VAL A 26 -13.14 -3.04 -9.47
C VAL A 26 -12.67 -2.18 -10.64
N TYR A 27 -11.97 -1.08 -10.36
CA TYR A 27 -11.44 -0.20 -11.40
C TYR A 27 -10.54 -0.95 -12.41
N VAL A 28 -9.55 -1.67 -11.91
CA VAL A 28 -8.58 -2.38 -12.77
C VAL A 28 -9.25 -3.47 -13.61
N VAL A 29 -10.23 -4.18 -13.04
CA VAL A 29 -10.97 -5.23 -13.76
C VAL A 29 -11.77 -4.64 -14.93
N TYR A 30 -12.41 -3.50 -14.74
CA TYR A 30 -13.27 -2.92 -15.76
C TYR A 30 -12.60 -1.89 -16.66
N LEU A 31 -11.43 -1.38 -16.29
CA LEU A 31 -10.74 -0.35 -17.08
C LEU A 31 -10.56 -0.72 -18.57
N PRO A 32 -10.18 -1.97 -18.95
CA PRO A 32 -10.08 -2.36 -20.36
C PRO A 32 -11.41 -2.24 -21.11
N LYS A 33 -12.54 -2.61 -20.46
CA LYS A 33 -13.87 -2.51 -21.03
C LYS A 33 -14.30 -1.04 -21.20
N LEU A 34 -14.09 -0.20 -20.19
CA LEU A 34 -14.41 1.23 -20.25
C LEU A 34 -13.53 1.96 -21.28
N ALA A 35 -12.26 1.63 -21.36
CA ALA A 35 -11.33 2.16 -22.34
C ALA A 35 -11.77 1.80 -23.78
N ALA A 36 -12.18 0.55 -24.02
CA ALA A 36 -12.70 0.12 -25.31
C ALA A 36 -13.97 0.87 -25.70
N ILE A 37 -14.90 1.09 -24.77
CA ILE A 37 -16.13 1.90 -25.00
C ILE A 37 -15.75 3.35 -25.36
N ALA A 38 -14.73 3.92 -24.75
CA ALA A 38 -14.25 5.27 -25.05
C ALA A 38 -13.42 5.37 -26.34
N GLY A 39 -13.11 4.25 -27.01
CA GLY A 39 -12.30 4.22 -28.22
C GLY A 39 -10.79 4.16 -27.99
N ILE A 40 -10.35 3.78 -26.79
CA ILE A 40 -8.92 3.62 -26.45
C ILE A 40 -8.44 2.23 -26.85
N ALA A 41 -7.33 2.18 -27.58
CA ALA A 41 -6.72 0.91 -27.99
C ALA A 41 -6.27 0.07 -26.77
N PRO A 42 -6.41 -1.27 -26.81
CA PRO A 42 -6.04 -2.14 -25.66
C PRO A 42 -4.61 -1.94 -25.16
N LYS A 43 -3.65 -1.69 -26.05
CA LYS A 43 -2.25 -1.41 -25.71
C LYS A 43 -2.06 -0.09 -24.92
N ALA A 44 -2.99 0.86 -25.04
CA ALA A 44 -2.90 2.14 -24.35
C ALA A 44 -3.49 2.09 -22.92
N VAL A 45 -4.20 1.04 -22.53
CA VAL A 45 -4.77 0.89 -21.17
C VAL A 45 -3.67 0.95 -20.10
N ILE A 46 -2.50 0.38 -20.38
CA ILE A 46 -1.37 0.46 -19.43
C ILE A 46 -0.90 1.90 -19.20
N LEU A 47 -1.02 2.79 -20.18
CA LEU A 47 -0.65 4.20 -20.03
C LEU A 47 -1.61 4.93 -19.07
N ILE A 48 -2.88 4.55 -19.04
CA ILE A 48 -3.84 5.07 -18.06
C ILE A 48 -3.44 4.63 -16.65
N LEU A 49 -3.12 3.35 -16.46
CA LEU A 49 -2.64 2.85 -15.17
C LEU A 49 -1.31 3.50 -14.76
N MET A 50 -0.42 3.80 -15.71
CA MET A 50 0.80 4.54 -15.44
C MET A 50 0.52 6.00 -15.02
N LEU A 51 -0.46 6.66 -15.67
CA LEU A 51 -0.92 7.98 -15.29
C LEU A 51 -1.44 7.99 -13.84
N ASP A 52 -2.25 7.00 -13.46
CA ASP A 52 -2.74 6.84 -12.08
C ASP A 52 -1.58 6.73 -11.09
N GLN A 53 -0.58 5.90 -11.37
CA GLN A 53 0.56 5.72 -10.48
C GLN A 53 1.46 6.95 -10.42
N ALA A 54 1.60 7.69 -11.52
CA ALA A 54 2.31 8.97 -11.52
C ALA A 54 1.60 10.01 -10.64
N ILE A 55 0.27 10.09 -10.75
CA ILE A 55 -0.56 10.96 -9.90
C ILE A 55 -0.43 10.53 -8.44
N PHE A 56 -0.57 9.23 -8.11
CA PHE A 56 -0.41 8.73 -6.73
C PHE A 56 0.98 9.02 -6.18
N THR A 57 2.05 8.88 -6.98
CA THR A 57 3.43 9.17 -6.55
C THR A 57 3.56 10.60 -6.03
N VAL A 58 2.89 11.55 -6.68
CA VAL A 58 2.91 12.97 -6.30
C VAL A 58 1.86 13.26 -5.22
N CYS A 59 0.61 12.86 -5.46
CA CYS A 59 -0.51 13.23 -4.62
C CYS A 59 -0.47 12.61 -3.22
N ASP A 60 0.04 11.40 -3.05
CA ASP A 60 0.12 10.77 -1.73
C ASP A 60 1.04 11.55 -0.78
N PHE A 61 2.17 12.06 -1.28
CA PHE A 61 3.06 12.89 -0.48
C PHE A 61 2.40 14.22 -0.09
N PHE A 62 1.77 14.90 -1.06
CA PHE A 62 1.12 16.20 -0.80
C PHE A 62 -0.15 16.07 0.04
N THR A 63 -0.95 15.02 -0.13
CA THR A 63 -2.12 14.78 0.74
C THR A 63 -1.70 14.42 2.16
N GLY A 64 -0.57 13.73 2.35
CA GLY A 64 0.04 13.50 3.66
C GLY A 64 0.43 14.83 4.35
N ILE A 65 1.08 15.75 3.63
CA ILE A 65 1.42 17.08 4.13
C ILE A 65 0.14 17.88 4.43
N ALA A 66 -0.86 17.82 3.55
CA ALA A 66 -2.14 18.50 3.75
C ALA A 66 -2.86 17.98 4.99
N ALA A 67 -2.85 16.67 5.21
CA ALA A 67 -3.42 16.01 6.38
C ALA A 67 -2.75 16.47 7.70
N ASP A 68 -1.43 16.61 7.73
CA ASP A 68 -0.70 17.17 8.88
C ASP A 68 -1.13 18.60 9.16
N LYS A 69 -1.28 19.46 8.12
CA LYS A 69 -1.75 20.83 8.25
C LYS A 69 -3.19 20.88 8.75
N VAL A 70 -4.10 20.15 8.11
CA VAL A 70 -5.53 20.12 8.47
C VAL A 70 -5.72 19.66 9.91
N THR A 71 -5.01 18.62 10.31
CA THR A 71 -5.09 18.07 11.67
C THR A 71 -4.59 19.08 12.72
N ARG A 72 -3.55 19.83 12.39
CA ARG A 72 -2.96 20.84 13.30
C ARG A 72 -3.80 22.09 13.41
N VAL A 73 -4.32 22.61 12.28
CA VAL A 73 -5.00 23.89 12.21
C VAL A 73 -6.50 23.76 12.53
N LEU A 74 -7.14 22.75 11.95
CA LEU A 74 -8.60 22.59 12.02
C LEU A 74 -9.04 21.49 12.99
N GLY A 75 -8.17 20.53 13.33
CA GLY A 75 -8.54 19.38 14.16
C GLY A 75 -9.68 18.54 13.57
N ARG A 76 -9.88 18.56 12.26
CA ARG A 76 -11.04 17.99 11.54
C ARG A 76 -10.61 17.18 10.33
N LEU A 77 -9.61 16.31 10.48
CA LEU A 77 -9.13 15.46 9.39
C LEU A 77 -10.25 14.58 8.82
N GLY A 78 -11.09 14.00 9.69
CA GLY A 78 -12.20 13.14 9.27
C GLY A 78 -13.18 13.86 8.34
N VAL A 79 -13.47 15.14 8.55
CA VAL A 79 -14.33 15.93 7.65
C VAL A 79 -13.67 16.12 6.30
N TRP A 80 -12.38 16.47 6.29
CA TRP A 80 -11.61 16.65 5.06
C TRP A 80 -11.50 15.36 4.24
N VAL A 81 -11.16 14.24 4.89
CA VAL A 81 -11.10 12.91 4.24
C VAL A 81 -12.49 12.54 3.70
N THR A 82 -13.57 12.76 4.48
CA THR A 82 -14.93 12.44 4.03
C THR A 82 -15.34 13.28 2.82
N ALA A 83 -15.03 14.57 2.79
CA ALA A 83 -15.33 15.43 1.63
C ALA A 83 -14.55 15.00 0.37
N ALA A 84 -13.26 14.69 0.51
CA ALA A 84 -12.45 14.17 -0.59
C ALA A 84 -12.99 12.81 -1.08
N THR A 85 -13.42 11.94 -0.16
CA THR A 85 -14.04 10.64 -0.51
C THR A 85 -15.38 10.83 -1.22
N ALA A 86 -16.20 11.80 -0.83
CA ALA A 86 -17.47 12.06 -1.51
C ALA A 86 -17.24 12.43 -2.99
N LEU A 87 -16.25 13.27 -3.26
CA LEU A 87 -15.86 13.63 -4.62
C LEU A 87 -15.26 12.42 -5.38
N SER A 88 -14.42 11.64 -4.71
CA SER A 88 -13.86 10.40 -5.26
C SER A 88 -14.96 9.40 -5.63
N CYS A 89 -15.90 9.13 -4.72
CA CYS A 89 -17.02 8.22 -4.95
C CYS A 89 -17.96 8.73 -6.07
N ALA A 90 -18.20 10.05 -6.15
CA ALA A 90 -18.98 10.64 -7.24
C ALA A 90 -18.30 10.43 -8.59
N ALA A 91 -16.99 10.69 -8.70
CA ALA A 91 -16.22 10.43 -9.91
C ALA A 91 -16.23 8.94 -10.27
N PHE A 92 -16.06 8.06 -9.29
CA PHE A 92 -16.09 6.61 -9.49
C PHE A 92 -17.46 6.12 -9.97
N LEU A 93 -18.54 6.60 -9.36
CA LEU A 93 -19.91 6.24 -9.69
C LEU A 93 -20.28 6.58 -11.15
N ILE A 94 -19.87 7.75 -11.65
CA ILE A 94 -20.21 8.20 -13.00
C ILE A 94 -19.29 7.63 -14.08
N MET A 95 -18.14 7.05 -13.71
CA MET A 95 -17.10 6.60 -14.65
C MET A 95 -17.64 5.64 -15.74
N PRO A 96 -18.47 4.62 -15.44
CA PRO A 96 -19.02 3.74 -16.47
C PRO A 96 -19.93 4.47 -17.48
N SER A 97 -20.66 5.49 -17.04
CA SER A 97 -21.56 6.26 -17.91
C SER A 97 -20.81 7.26 -18.80
N ILE A 98 -19.73 7.83 -18.27
CA ILE A 98 -18.88 8.80 -18.98
C ILE A 98 -18.04 8.14 -20.07
N ALA A 99 -17.71 6.85 -19.95
CA ALA A 99 -16.93 6.13 -20.94
C ALA A 99 -17.53 6.21 -22.36
N GLY A 100 -18.85 6.26 -22.49
CA GLY A 100 -19.57 6.41 -23.78
C GLY A 100 -19.42 7.80 -24.43
N LEU A 101 -18.91 8.81 -23.71
CA LEU A 101 -18.71 10.16 -24.23
C LEU A 101 -17.32 10.35 -24.90
N GLY A 102 -16.47 9.34 -24.88
CA GLY A 102 -15.16 9.34 -25.52
C GLY A 102 -13.98 9.51 -24.56
N ILE A 103 -12.78 9.67 -25.13
CA ILE A 103 -11.50 9.65 -24.38
C ILE A 103 -11.36 10.82 -23.39
N PRO A 104 -11.55 12.10 -23.77
CA PRO A 104 -11.25 13.20 -22.87
C PRO A 104 -12.08 13.19 -21.57
N PRO A 105 -13.41 12.99 -21.61
CA PRO A 105 -14.21 12.95 -20.37
C PRO A 105 -13.88 11.74 -19.50
N LEU A 106 -13.59 10.57 -20.08
CA LEU A 106 -13.17 9.39 -19.31
C LEU A 106 -11.86 9.67 -18.56
N ILE A 107 -10.83 10.18 -19.25
CA ILE A 107 -9.54 10.50 -18.63
C ILE A 107 -9.70 11.59 -17.55
N ALA A 108 -10.52 12.62 -17.80
CA ALA A 108 -10.76 13.66 -16.80
C ALA A 108 -11.36 13.10 -15.51
N VAL A 109 -12.36 12.21 -15.62
CA VAL A 109 -12.99 11.56 -14.46
C VAL A 109 -12.00 10.63 -13.73
N ILE A 110 -11.18 9.86 -14.47
CA ILE A 110 -10.13 9.02 -13.90
C ILE A 110 -9.14 9.88 -13.11
N VAL A 111 -8.66 10.99 -13.67
CA VAL A 111 -7.72 11.91 -12.99
C VAL A 111 -8.33 12.49 -11.71
N VAL A 112 -9.59 12.94 -11.75
CA VAL A 112 -10.28 13.45 -10.56
C VAL A 112 -10.40 12.36 -9.50
N TRP A 113 -10.80 11.15 -9.88
CA TRP A 113 -10.88 10.02 -8.96
C TRP A 113 -9.54 9.68 -8.35
N THR A 114 -8.47 9.58 -9.14
CA THR A 114 -7.12 9.23 -8.67
C THR A 114 -6.58 10.27 -7.70
N ILE A 115 -6.68 11.57 -8.02
CA ILE A 115 -6.25 12.66 -7.13
C ILE A 115 -7.00 12.60 -5.81
N THR A 116 -8.33 12.50 -5.84
CA THR A 116 -9.16 12.56 -4.64
C THR A 116 -9.04 11.30 -3.78
N SER A 117 -8.82 10.14 -4.39
CA SER A 117 -8.63 8.88 -3.68
C SER A 117 -7.30 8.79 -2.91
N SER A 118 -6.30 9.61 -3.24
CA SER A 118 -5.07 9.74 -2.43
C SER A 118 -5.36 10.15 -0.98
N ALA A 119 -6.47 10.86 -0.73
CA ALA A 119 -6.89 11.21 0.62
C ALA A 119 -7.31 10.01 1.49
N LEU A 120 -7.53 8.82 0.89
CA LEU A 120 -7.88 7.58 1.59
C LEU A 120 -6.68 6.67 1.86
N ARG A 121 -5.51 6.97 1.31
CA ARG A 121 -4.33 6.11 1.42
C ARG A 121 -3.55 6.40 2.72
N ALA A 122 -2.84 7.50 2.79
CA ALA A 122 -2.02 7.87 3.95
C ALA A 122 -2.79 8.61 5.07
N PRO A 123 -3.68 9.58 4.78
CA PRO A 123 -4.29 10.42 5.80
C PRO A 123 -5.05 9.68 6.91
N PRO A 124 -5.88 8.65 6.65
CA PRO A 124 -6.53 7.92 7.73
C PRO A 124 -5.55 7.19 8.65
N LEU A 125 -4.45 6.67 8.08
CA LEU A 125 -3.46 5.90 8.83
C LEU A 125 -2.61 6.78 9.76
N MET A 126 -2.36 8.05 9.41
CA MET A 126 -1.59 8.96 10.27
C MET A 126 -2.20 9.14 11.67
N LEU A 127 -3.52 8.95 11.81
CA LEU A 127 -4.17 9.05 13.11
C LEU A 127 -3.69 7.96 14.08
N LEU A 128 -3.20 6.81 13.57
CA LEU A 128 -2.54 5.81 14.40
C LEU A 128 -1.24 6.37 14.99
N GLY A 129 -0.39 6.93 14.14
CA GLY A 129 0.87 7.55 14.59
C GLY A 129 0.64 8.66 15.62
N LYS A 130 -0.42 9.47 15.40
CA LYS A 130 -0.74 10.61 16.26
C LYS A 130 -1.37 10.23 17.60
N TYR A 131 -2.30 9.25 17.61
CA TYR A 131 -3.15 8.98 18.78
C TYR A 131 -2.83 7.67 19.51
N ALA A 132 -2.13 6.71 18.87
CA ALA A 132 -1.80 5.44 19.50
C ALA A 132 -0.58 5.56 20.44
N ARG A 133 -0.55 4.72 21.48
CA ARG A 133 0.66 4.56 22.30
C ARG A 133 1.74 3.86 21.50
N LYS A 134 3.01 4.28 21.65
CA LYS A 134 4.15 3.73 20.92
C LYS A 134 4.19 2.18 20.88
N PRO A 135 4.03 1.45 22.01
CA PRO A 135 4.07 -0.01 21.98
C PRO A 135 2.92 -0.66 21.21
N SER A 136 1.81 0.08 20.97
CA SER A 136 0.64 -0.43 20.24
C SER A 136 0.70 -0.13 18.74
N ILE A 137 1.60 0.75 18.29
CA ILE A 137 1.65 1.19 16.88
C ILE A 137 1.90 0.02 15.93
N PRO A 138 2.86 -0.91 16.15
CA PRO A 138 3.07 -2.02 15.23
C PRO A 138 1.84 -2.92 15.07
N TYR A 139 1.18 -3.25 16.17
CA TYR A 139 -0.03 -4.06 16.15
C TYR A 139 -1.19 -3.35 15.40
N LEU A 140 -1.37 -2.06 15.64
CA LEU A 140 -2.41 -1.26 14.97
C LEU A 140 -2.09 -1.04 13.48
N SER A 141 -0.83 -0.95 13.13
CA SER A 141 -0.37 -0.92 11.73
C SER A 141 -0.68 -2.24 11.04
N ALA A 142 -0.46 -3.38 11.71
CA ALA A 142 -0.86 -4.69 11.20
C ALA A 142 -2.38 -4.77 10.97
N LEU A 143 -3.19 -4.34 11.94
CA LEU A 143 -4.65 -4.30 11.78
C LEU A 143 -5.07 -3.41 10.60
N ALA A 144 -4.52 -2.20 10.49
CA ALA A 144 -4.89 -1.29 9.41
C ALA A 144 -4.53 -1.85 8.02
N LEU A 145 -3.39 -2.54 7.88
CA LEU A 145 -2.96 -3.15 6.63
C LEU A 145 -3.67 -4.48 6.33
N LEU A 146 -4.31 -5.10 7.32
CA LEU A 146 -5.05 -6.35 7.15
C LEU A 146 -6.11 -6.23 6.05
N GLY A 147 -6.83 -5.11 6.00
CA GLY A 147 -7.83 -4.85 4.97
C GLY A 147 -7.24 -4.87 3.55
N THR A 148 -6.08 -4.24 3.36
CA THR A 148 -5.37 -4.26 2.08
C THR A 148 -4.92 -5.67 1.70
N GLY A 149 -4.40 -6.44 2.65
CA GLY A 149 -3.97 -7.81 2.42
C GLY A 149 -5.13 -8.76 2.09
N VAL A 150 -6.29 -8.59 2.77
CA VAL A 150 -7.52 -9.34 2.46
C VAL A 150 -8.03 -8.99 1.07
N ALA A 151 -8.06 -7.70 0.69
CA ALA A 151 -8.44 -7.29 -0.66
C ALA A 151 -7.52 -7.90 -1.73
N GLY A 152 -6.21 -7.94 -1.47
CA GLY A 152 -5.23 -8.57 -2.36
C GLY A 152 -5.48 -10.07 -2.53
N ALA A 153 -5.83 -10.79 -1.45
CA ALA A 153 -6.21 -12.19 -1.51
C ALA A 153 -7.52 -12.44 -2.28
N LEU A 154 -8.47 -11.52 -2.18
CA LEU A 154 -9.75 -11.59 -2.90
C LEU A 154 -9.65 -11.19 -4.39
N GLY A 155 -8.64 -10.43 -4.77
CA GLY A 155 -8.49 -9.87 -6.12
C GLY A 155 -8.66 -10.88 -7.25
N PRO A 156 -7.98 -12.05 -7.26
CA PRO A 156 -8.11 -13.06 -8.31
C PRO A 156 -9.53 -13.61 -8.45
N TYR A 157 -10.23 -13.83 -7.34
CA TYR A 157 -11.63 -14.30 -7.34
C TYR A 157 -12.58 -13.24 -7.89
N LEU A 158 -12.40 -11.98 -7.47
CA LEU A 158 -13.21 -10.86 -7.94
C LEU A 158 -13.02 -10.61 -9.43
N THR A 159 -11.81 -10.77 -9.96
CA THR A 159 -11.55 -10.65 -11.38
C THR A 159 -12.41 -11.61 -12.22
N ILE A 160 -12.64 -12.81 -11.70
CA ILE A 160 -13.49 -13.81 -12.37
C ILE A 160 -14.96 -13.50 -12.12
N ALA A 161 -15.35 -13.26 -10.87
CA ALA A 161 -16.75 -13.04 -10.49
C ALA A 161 -17.37 -11.79 -11.13
N LEU A 162 -16.57 -10.76 -11.38
CA LEU A 162 -17.03 -9.49 -11.94
C LEU A 162 -17.08 -9.49 -13.48
N ARG A 163 -16.52 -10.49 -14.15
CA ARG A 163 -16.26 -10.49 -15.60
C ARG A 163 -17.51 -10.20 -16.44
N ASP A 164 -18.62 -10.83 -16.07
CA ASP A 164 -19.87 -10.79 -16.86
C ASP A 164 -20.92 -9.85 -16.26
N ILE A 165 -20.58 -9.12 -15.18
CA ILE A 165 -21.48 -8.18 -14.51
C ILE A 165 -21.41 -6.82 -15.22
N ASP A 166 -22.55 -6.10 -15.26
CA ASP A 166 -22.58 -4.71 -15.75
C ASP A 166 -21.70 -3.83 -14.85
N PRO A 167 -20.71 -3.10 -15.40
CA PRO A 167 -19.84 -2.23 -14.63
C PRO A 167 -20.55 -1.27 -13.67
N ARG A 168 -21.74 -0.79 -14.04
CA ARG A 168 -22.51 0.15 -13.20
C ARG A 168 -22.82 -0.40 -11.82
N ILE A 169 -23.07 -1.72 -11.70
CA ILE A 169 -23.42 -2.35 -10.43
C ILE A 169 -22.24 -2.33 -9.44
N PRO A 170 -21.05 -2.90 -9.74
CA PRO A 170 -19.94 -2.88 -8.80
C PRO A 170 -19.38 -1.48 -8.56
N PHE A 171 -19.41 -0.56 -9.53
CA PHE A 171 -19.01 0.83 -9.31
C PHE A 171 -19.96 1.55 -8.33
N THR A 172 -21.28 1.34 -8.48
CA THR A 172 -22.28 1.91 -7.55
C THR A 172 -22.10 1.32 -6.15
N LEU A 173 -22.04 -0.01 -6.05
CA LEU A 173 -21.91 -0.69 -4.76
C LEU A 173 -20.64 -0.27 -4.02
N ALA A 174 -19.50 -0.25 -4.71
CA ALA A 174 -18.22 0.15 -4.15
C ALA A 174 -18.24 1.61 -3.69
N SER A 175 -18.82 2.53 -4.48
CA SER A 175 -18.96 3.95 -4.10
C SER A 175 -19.81 4.14 -2.85
N VAL A 176 -20.98 3.49 -2.81
CA VAL A 176 -21.90 3.60 -1.66
C VAL A 176 -21.28 3.04 -0.39
N VAL A 177 -20.71 1.84 -0.46
CA VAL A 177 -20.11 1.18 0.71
C VAL A 177 -18.90 1.96 1.20
N LEU A 178 -17.99 2.39 0.31
CA LEU A 178 -16.83 3.19 0.71
C LEU A 178 -17.24 4.51 1.36
N MET A 179 -18.27 5.19 0.81
CA MET A 179 -18.77 6.45 1.38
C MET A 179 -19.36 6.22 2.77
N LEU A 180 -20.20 5.19 2.96
CA LEU A 180 -20.78 4.85 4.26
C LEU A 180 -19.72 4.54 5.31
N VAL A 181 -18.70 3.76 4.95
CA VAL A 181 -17.58 3.46 5.84
C VAL A 181 -16.81 4.72 6.18
N THR A 182 -16.54 5.60 5.20
CA THR A 182 -15.76 6.82 5.42
C THR A 182 -16.48 7.84 6.31
N LEU A 183 -17.81 7.90 6.30
CA LEU A 183 -18.58 8.73 7.24
C LEU A 183 -18.24 8.43 8.71
N GLY A 184 -17.91 7.19 9.02
CA GLY A 184 -17.43 6.78 10.34
C GLY A 184 -16.15 7.48 10.78
N MET A 185 -15.35 8.02 9.85
CA MET A 185 -14.08 8.71 10.14
C MET A 185 -14.25 9.94 11.02
N ILE A 186 -15.33 10.72 10.80
CA ILE A 186 -15.66 11.91 11.59
C ILE A 186 -15.88 11.53 13.06
N THR A 187 -16.65 10.48 13.30
CA THR A 187 -16.93 9.98 14.64
C THR A 187 -15.71 9.36 15.30
N ALA A 188 -14.93 8.60 14.52
CA ALA A 188 -13.71 7.97 14.99
C ALA A 188 -12.66 9.00 15.45
N GLU A 189 -12.42 10.04 14.65
CA GLU A 189 -11.50 11.13 15.00
C GLU A 189 -11.96 11.88 16.26
N ARG A 190 -13.24 12.23 16.37
CA ARG A 190 -13.78 12.90 17.56
C ARG A 190 -13.54 12.06 18.83
N ARG A 191 -13.78 10.77 18.79
CA ARG A 191 -13.55 9.85 19.93
C ARG A 191 -12.08 9.77 20.30
N LEU A 192 -11.17 9.73 19.33
CA LEU A 192 -9.73 9.76 19.57
C LEU A 192 -9.27 11.07 20.19
N ALA A 193 -9.73 12.21 19.67
CA ALA A 193 -9.40 13.52 20.18
C ALA A 193 -9.89 13.73 21.62
N THR A 194 -11.12 13.32 21.94
CA THR A 194 -11.68 13.41 23.31
C THR A 194 -10.89 12.54 24.31
N ALA A 195 -10.39 11.38 23.86
CA ALA A 195 -9.58 10.50 24.70
C ALA A 195 -8.17 11.09 24.98
N GLN A 196 -7.67 11.98 24.12
CA GLN A 196 -6.34 12.59 24.25
C GLN A 196 -6.33 13.87 25.11
N HIS A 197 -7.45 14.56 25.30
CA HIS A 197 -7.52 15.78 26.12
C HIS A 197 -7.05 15.63 27.58
N ARG A 198 -6.64 14.42 27.98
CA ARG A 198 -6.04 14.11 29.28
C ARG A 198 -4.51 14.10 29.27
N SER A 199 -3.85 14.38 28.17
CA SER A 199 -2.39 14.45 28.04
C SER A 199 -1.95 15.86 27.67
N PRO A 200 -0.88 16.41 28.29
CA PRO A 200 -0.40 17.75 27.95
C PRO A 200 -0.01 17.84 26.47
N PRO A 201 -0.22 19.00 25.82
CA PRO A 201 0.17 19.18 24.43
C PRO A 201 1.67 18.98 24.26
N SER A 202 2.06 18.19 23.29
CA SER A 202 3.46 17.97 22.91
C SER A 202 4.06 19.28 22.41
N PRO A 203 5.29 19.64 22.80
CA PRO A 203 5.91 20.91 22.44
C PRO A 203 6.13 21.05 20.95
N ALA A 204 6.16 22.31 20.54
CA ALA A 204 6.21 22.88 19.22
C ALA A 204 6.79 22.02 18.07
N VAL A 205 6.00 22.00 17.04
CA VAL A 205 6.26 21.55 15.67
C VAL A 205 7.62 22.01 15.18
N ARG A 206 8.47 21.06 14.80
CA ARG A 206 9.61 21.37 13.91
C ARG A 206 9.06 21.90 12.59
N SER A 207 9.57 23.05 12.17
CA SER A 207 9.21 23.69 10.91
C SER A 207 9.33 22.68 9.75
N PHE A 208 8.65 22.97 8.63
CA PHE A 208 8.79 22.27 7.36
C PHE A 208 10.24 22.36 6.88
N GLY A 209 11.18 21.72 7.62
CA GLY A 209 12.60 21.67 7.29
C GLY A 209 12.88 20.59 6.23
N SER A 210 14.08 20.68 5.65
CA SER A 210 14.64 19.70 4.71
C SER A 210 14.40 18.25 5.15
N MET A 211 14.23 17.33 4.20
CA MET A 211 14.13 15.90 4.49
C MET A 211 15.31 15.44 5.34
N THR A 212 15.03 14.87 6.51
CA THR A 212 16.09 14.36 7.38
C THR A 212 16.79 13.18 6.71
N ARG A 213 18.07 12.95 7.03
CA ARG A 213 18.81 11.77 6.53
C ARG A 213 18.04 10.47 6.79
N ARG A 214 17.27 10.40 7.91
CA ARG A 214 16.40 9.26 8.23
C ARG A 214 15.28 9.07 7.21
N ALA A 215 14.62 10.14 6.79
CA ALA A 215 13.56 10.11 5.80
C ALA A 215 14.08 9.73 4.42
N VAL A 216 15.28 10.20 4.03
CA VAL A 216 15.91 9.82 2.76
C VAL A 216 16.25 8.33 2.74
N VAL A 217 16.94 7.82 3.78
CA VAL A 217 17.26 6.39 3.88
C VAL A 217 15.99 5.52 3.86
N PHE A 218 14.96 5.95 4.58
CA PHE A 218 13.66 5.28 4.58
C PHE A 218 13.03 5.26 3.19
N ALA A 219 12.98 6.40 2.49
CA ALA A 219 12.41 6.49 1.16
C ALA A 219 13.14 5.61 0.14
N LEU A 220 14.47 5.66 0.11
CA LEU A 220 15.29 4.83 -0.79
C LEU A 220 15.10 3.34 -0.51
N ALA A 221 15.11 2.94 0.77
CA ALA A 221 14.86 1.55 1.14
C ALA A 221 13.46 1.11 0.71
N MET A 222 12.43 1.93 0.92
CA MET A 222 11.06 1.59 0.54
C MET A 222 10.85 1.52 -0.96
N ILE A 223 11.45 2.41 -1.75
CA ILE A 223 11.40 2.34 -3.22
C ILE A 223 12.03 1.01 -3.68
N THR A 224 13.21 0.67 -3.15
CA THR A 224 13.93 -0.56 -3.55
C THR A 224 13.16 -1.82 -3.14
N LEU A 225 12.64 -1.88 -1.90
CA LEU A 225 11.85 -3.02 -1.42
C LEU A 225 10.53 -3.16 -2.17
N ALA A 226 9.84 -2.05 -2.42
CA ALA A 226 8.59 -2.04 -3.17
C ALA A 226 8.80 -2.43 -4.64
N LEU A 227 9.92 -2.01 -5.26
CA LEU A 227 10.27 -2.44 -6.61
C LEU A 227 10.48 -3.96 -6.67
N GLY A 228 11.25 -4.52 -5.74
CA GLY A 228 11.43 -5.98 -5.63
C GLY A 228 10.08 -6.71 -5.48
N TYR A 229 9.21 -6.22 -4.59
CA TYR A 229 7.84 -6.75 -4.44
C TYR A 229 7.05 -6.68 -5.76
N GLN A 230 7.02 -5.54 -6.42
CA GLN A 230 6.25 -5.35 -7.66
C GLN A 230 6.75 -6.25 -8.78
N MET A 231 8.06 -6.41 -8.95
CA MET A 231 8.63 -7.29 -9.96
C MET A 231 8.30 -8.76 -9.64
N HIS A 232 8.53 -9.22 -8.40
CA HIS A 232 8.25 -10.59 -8.01
C HIS A 232 6.75 -10.94 -8.09
N PHE A 233 5.91 -10.18 -7.37
CA PHE A 233 4.49 -10.55 -7.26
C PHE A 233 3.72 -10.34 -8.58
N ALA A 234 3.93 -9.20 -9.25
CA ALA A 234 3.12 -8.84 -10.41
C ALA A 234 3.66 -9.34 -11.76
N LEU A 235 4.96 -9.64 -11.88
CA LEU A 235 5.53 -10.12 -13.13
C LEU A 235 5.92 -11.60 -13.08
N ASP A 236 6.50 -12.07 -11.96
CA ASP A 236 7.12 -13.40 -11.91
C ASP A 236 6.19 -14.46 -11.31
N SER A 237 5.34 -14.13 -10.32
CA SER A 237 4.59 -15.14 -9.56
C SER A 237 3.70 -16.02 -10.43
N ALA A 238 2.89 -15.40 -11.32
CA ALA A 238 2.00 -16.18 -12.19
C ALA A 238 2.77 -17.06 -13.18
N PRO A 239 3.79 -16.57 -13.94
CA PRO A 239 4.64 -17.41 -14.77
C PRO A 239 5.33 -18.55 -14.01
N LEU A 240 5.79 -18.31 -12.78
CA LEU A 240 6.43 -19.35 -11.97
C LEU A 240 5.45 -20.45 -11.56
N PHE A 241 4.23 -20.11 -11.15
CA PHE A 241 3.18 -21.10 -10.87
C PHE A 241 2.81 -21.91 -12.13
N LEU A 242 2.73 -21.27 -13.29
CA LEU A 242 2.37 -21.93 -14.56
C LEU A 242 3.41 -22.96 -15.04
N ARG A 243 4.60 -23.03 -14.42
CA ARG A 243 5.56 -24.12 -14.63
C ARG A 243 5.04 -25.47 -14.10
N PHE A 244 4.14 -25.44 -13.11
CA PHE A 244 3.68 -26.62 -12.38
C PHE A 244 2.17 -26.87 -12.50
N THR A 245 1.40 -25.90 -13.03
CA THR A 245 -0.06 -25.97 -13.08
C THR A 245 -0.62 -25.18 -14.26
N ASN A 246 -1.95 -25.12 -14.38
CA ASN A 246 -2.65 -24.39 -15.43
C ASN A 246 -3.20 -23.04 -14.96
N ALA A 247 -3.65 -22.21 -15.91
CA ALA A 247 -4.15 -20.88 -15.64
C ALA A 247 -5.39 -20.85 -14.71
N ALA A 248 -6.24 -21.89 -14.75
CA ALA A 248 -7.43 -21.96 -13.89
C ALA A 248 -7.08 -22.10 -12.40
N SER A 249 -5.90 -22.64 -12.08
CA SER A 249 -5.43 -22.79 -10.71
C SER A 249 -4.89 -21.48 -10.11
N LEU A 250 -4.53 -20.49 -10.92
CA LEU A 250 -3.93 -19.24 -10.44
C LEU A 250 -4.83 -18.48 -9.47
N GLN A 251 -6.15 -18.56 -9.63
CA GLN A 251 -7.09 -17.91 -8.69
C GLN A 251 -6.95 -18.44 -7.25
N TRP A 252 -6.51 -19.68 -7.07
CA TRP A 252 -6.29 -20.31 -5.76
C TRP A 252 -4.86 -20.14 -5.25
N LEU A 253 -3.90 -20.00 -6.14
CA LEU A 253 -2.48 -19.96 -5.82
C LEU A 253 -1.95 -18.55 -5.57
N MET A 254 -2.43 -17.56 -6.33
CA MET A 254 -2.01 -16.16 -6.13
C MET A 254 -2.37 -15.60 -4.74
N PRO A 255 -3.50 -15.96 -4.10
CA PRO A 255 -3.81 -15.57 -2.73
C PRO A 255 -2.82 -16.06 -1.67
N VAL A 256 -2.03 -17.11 -1.93
CA VAL A 256 -1.05 -17.67 -0.98
C VAL A 256 -0.06 -16.60 -0.49
N PHE A 257 0.41 -15.74 -1.38
CA PHE A 257 1.26 -14.60 -1.03
C PHE A 257 0.56 -13.68 0.00
N TRP A 258 -0.68 -13.34 -0.24
CA TRP A 258 -1.45 -12.45 0.66
C TRP A 258 -1.84 -13.11 1.98
N ILE A 259 -2.00 -14.43 2.00
CA ILE A 259 -2.18 -15.20 3.24
C ILE A 259 -0.92 -15.09 4.10
N GLY A 260 0.25 -15.33 3.52
CA GLY A 260 1.54 -15.12 4.20
C GLY A 260 1.69 -13.70 4.73
N PHE A 261 1.37 -12.70 3.88
CA PHE A 261 1.36 -11.28 4.24
C PHE A 261 0.52 -11.01 5.49
N ASN A 262 -0.74 -11.45 5.51
CA ASN A 262 -1.66 -11.16 6.61
C ASN A 262 -1.25 -11.85 7.92
N ILE A 263 -0.79 -13.09 7.86
CA ILE A 263 -0.42 -13.87 9.06
C ILE A 263 0.84 -13.29 9.71
N SER A 264 1.84 -12.93 8.91
CA SER A 264 3.15 -12.52 9.42
C SER A 264 3.17 -11.16 10.12
N MET A 265 2.26 -10.25 9.76
CA MET A 265 2.26 -8.88 10.30
C MET A 265 2.11 -8.84 11.81
N PHE A 266 1.34 -9.75 12.41
CA PHE A 266 1.10 -9.76 13.86
C PHE A 266 2.34 -10.19 14.66
N PRO A 267 2.98 -11.34 14.38
CA PRO A 267 4.24 -11.69 15.06
C PRO A 267 5.36 -10.70 14.73
N ALA A 268 5.44 -10.17 13.51
CA ALA A 268 6.40 -9.12 13.15
C ALA A 268 6.20 -7.86 14.00
N GLY A 269 4.97 -7.53 14.40
CA GLY A 269 4.68 -6.41 15.30
C GLY A 269 5.33 -6.58 16.68
N ILE A 270 5.32 -7.80 17.23
CA ILE A 270 6.00 -8.11 18.50
C ILE A 270 7.51 -7.94 18.35
N ILE A 271 8.07 -8.46 17.26
CA ILE A 271 9.51 -8.38 16.96
C ILE A 271 9.92 -6.92 16.72
N THR A 272 9.08 -6.12 16.06
CA THR A 272 9.31 -4.69 15.82
C THR A 272 9.38 -3.88 17.13
N ASN A 273 8.55 -4.20 18.11
CA ASN A 273 8.64 -3.56 19.43
C ASN A 273 9.95 -3.88 20.15
N ARG A 274 10.54 -5.06 19.93
CA ARG A 274 11.76 -5.50 20.61
C ARG A 274 13.04 -5.01 19.91
N PHE A 275 13.11 -5.11 18.59
CA PHE A 275 14.34 -4.87 17.82
C PHE A 275 14.28 -3.60 16.97
N GLY A 276 13.12 -2.94 16.88
CA GLY A 276 12.91 -1.75 16.07
C GLY A 276 12.56 -2.06 14.61
N GLY A 277 11.85 -1.14 13.98
CA GLY A 277 11.28 -1.36 12.64
C GLY A 277 12.33 -1.54 11.53
N TYR A 278 13.45 -0.82 11.57
CA TYR A 278 14.52 -0.98 10.57
C TYR A 278 15.16 -2.38 10.60
N ALA A 279 15.39 -2.92 11.79
CA ALA A 279 15.96 -4.26 11.93
C ALA A 279 15.00 -5.34 11.40
N VAL A 280 13.69 -5.20 11.70
CA VAL A 280 12.66 -6.13 11.20
C VAL A 280 12.51 -6.01 9.68
N MET A 281 12.45 -4.80 9.13
CA MET A 281 12.42 -4.60 7.68
C MET A 281 13.63 -5.25 7.00
N GLY A 282 14.83 -5.04 7.55
CA GLY A 282 16.06 -5.59 7.00
C GLY A 282 16.13 -7.12 7.06
N GLY A 283 15.82 -7.71 8.22
CA GLY A 283 15.78 -9.15 8.39
C GLY A 283 14.72 -9.84 7.52
N ALA A 284 13.51 -9.27 7.49
CA ALA A 284 12.43 -9.77 6.65
C ALA A 284 12.79 -9.67 5.15
N ALA A 285 13.47 -8.59 4.73
CA ALA A 285 13.92 -8.44 3.35
C ALA A 285 14.94 -9.51 2.94
N LEU A 286 15.89 -9.87 3.81
CA LEU A 286 16.83 -10.97 3.52
C LEU A 286 16.12 -12.32 3.46
N ILE A 287 15.21 -12.62 4.37
CA ILE A 287 14.38 -13.84 4.33
C ILE A 287 13.56 -13.87 3.04
N GLY A 288 12.95 -12.74 2.68
CA GLY A 288 12.17 -12.64 1.45
C GLY A 288 13.01 -12.77 0.18
N ALA A 289 14.24 -12.25 0.16
CA ALA A 289 15.17 -12.46 -0.95
C ALA A 289 15.48 -13.94 -1.16
N ILE A 290 15.69 -14.69 -0.06
CA ILE A 290 15.88 -16.15 -0.11
C ILE A 290 14.59 -16.85 -0.60
N ALA A 291 13.42 -16.42 -0.12
CA ALA A 291 12.14 -16.98 -0.53
C ALA A 291 11.87 -16.76 -2.03
N ILE A 292 12.17 -15.56 -2.55
CA ILE A 292 12.05 -15.26 -3.99
C ILE A 292 13.02 -16.14 -4.80
N LEU A 293 14.25 -16.29 -4.35
CA LEU A 293 15.22 -17.19 -5.00
C LEU A 293 14.71 -18.63 -4.98
N ALA A 294 14.17 -19.10 -3.84
CA ALA A 294 13.59 -20.45 -3.73
C ALA A 294 12.40 -20.64 -4.68
N ALA A 295 11.58 -19.61 -4.94
CA ALA A 295 10.50 -19.69 -5.91
C ALA A 295 11.01 -19.91 -7.35
N HIS A 296 12.12 -19.27 -7.73
CA HIS A 296 12.76 -19.51 -9.03
C HIS A 296 13.38 -20.91 -9.15
N LEU A 297 13.92 -21.45 -8.06
CA LEU A 297 14.57 -22.76 -8.00
C LEU A 297 13.60 -23.91 -7.68
N ALA A 298 12.32 -23.63 -7.45
CA ALA A 298 11.31 -24.63 -7.13
C ALA A 298 11.22 -25.71 -8.21
N GLN A 299 11.13 -26.97 -7.78
CA GLN A 299 11.04 -28.14 -8.65
C GLN A 299 9.63 -28.74 -8.69
N ASP A 300 8.77 -28.35 -7.73
CA ASP A 300 7.39 -28.80 -7.64
C ASP A 300 6.47 -27.67 -7.13
N LEU A 301 5.16 -27.90 -7.23
CA LEU A 301 4.14 -26.94 -6.81
C LEU A 301 4.20 -26.66 -5.30
N GLY A 302 4.51 -27.65 -4.48
CA GLY A 302 4.57 -27.49 -3.02
C GLY A 302 5.68 -26.52 -2.60
N GLN A 303 6.88 -26.67 -3.18
CA GLN A 303 8.01 -25.76 -2.97
C GLN A 303 7.66 -24.34 -3.43
N MET A 304 7.01 -24.21 -4.59
CA MET A 304 6.56 -22.91 -5.11
C MET A 304 5.55 -22.25 -4.18
N VAL A 305 4.57 -22.98 -3.66
CA VAL A 305 3.57 -22.50 -2.69
C VAL A 305 4.25 -22.05 -1.40
N ALA A 306 5.17 -22.84 -0.85
CA ALA A 306 5.91 -22.50 0.36
C ALA A 306 6.76 -21.23 0.18
N ALA A 307 7.45 -21.11 -0.96
CA ALA A 307 8.25 -19.94 -1.30
C ALA A 307 7.38 -18.67 -1.45
N GLN A 308 6.23 -18.75 -2.11
CA GLN A 308 5.31 -17.63 -2.25
C GLN A 308 4.70 -17.21 -0.91
N PHE A 309 4.34 -18.15 -0.05
CA PHE A 309 3.89 -17.85 1.31
C PHE A 309 4.98 -17.11 2.09
N ALA A 310 6.23 -17.58 2.05
CA ALA A 310 7.35 -16.97 2.73
C ALA A 310 7.67 -15.56 2.19
N ALA A 311 7.62 -15.36 0.86
CA ALA A 311 7.80 -14.06 0.24
C ALA A 311 6.69 -13.08 0.66
N GLY A 312 5.44 -13.54 0.69
CA GLY A 312 4.30 -12.77 1.20
C GLY A 312 4.45 -12.41 2.68
N ALA A 313 4.89 -13.37 3.50
CA ALA A 313 5.14 -13.16 4.92
C ALA A 313 6.25 -12.11 5.14
N ALA A 314 7.32 -12.16 4.38
CA ALA A 314 8.39 -11.15 4.42
C ALA A 314 7.85 -9.77 4.04
N TRP A 315 7.04 -9.66 2.97
CA TRP A 315 6.44 -8.39 2.56
C TRP A 315 5.49 -7.82 3.62
N GLY A 316 4.69 -8.65 4.28
CA GLY A 316 3.82 -8.24 5.39
C GLY A 316 4.61 -7.64 6.55
N ALA A 317 5.68 -8.32 6.98
CA ALA A 317 6.57 -7.83 8.02
C ALA A 317 7.27 -6.51 7.61
N ILE A 318 7.73 -6.39 6.35
CA ILE A 318 8.34 -5.18 5.81
C ILE A 318 7.34 -4.01 5.85
N LEU A 319 6.16 -4.17 5.26
CA LEU A 319 5.22 -3.06 5.08
C LEU A 319 4.63 -2.58 6.41
N MET A 320 4.30 -3.50 7.32
CA MET A 320 3.85 -3.17 8.67
C MET A 320 4.93 -2.41 9.46
N SER A 321 6.18 -2.89 9.42
CA SER A 321 7.31 -2.22 10.10
C SER A 321 7.62 -0.88 9.44
N ALA A 322 7.49 -0.76 8.10
CA ALA A 322 7.68 0.49 7.39
C ALA A 322 6.66 1.56 7.80
N LEU A 323 5.38 1.20 7.96
CA LEU A 323 4.38 2.13 8.46
C LEU A 323 4.70 2.59 9.90
N THR A 324 5.16 1.67 10.74
CA THR A 324 5.63 1.98 12.10
C THR A 324 6.83 2.94 12.09
N VAL A 325 7.81 2.70 11.22
CA VAL A 325 8.98 3.57 11.04
C VAL A 325 8.59 4.95 10.50
N ALA A 326 7.66 5.00 9.53
CA ALA A 326 7.14 6.26 9.00
C ALA A 326 6.55 7.14 10.12
N PHE A 327 5.72 6.57 10.98
CA PHE A 327 5.17 7.29 12.14
C PHE A 327 6.26 7.73 13.13
N ALA A 328 7.27 6.88 13.37
CA ALA A 328 8.39 7.23 14.26
C ALA A 328 9.29 8.36 13.70
N ILE A 329 9.46 8.44 12.38
CA ILE A 329 10.19 9.55 11.74
C ILE A 329 9.34 10.83 11.75
N GLY A 330 8.02 10.69 11.51
CA GLY A 330 7.04 11.78 11.48
C GLY A 330 6.57 12.23 12.85
N GLU A 331 7.04 11.64 13.93
CA GLU A 331 6.63 11.97 15.31
C GLU A 331 6.66 13.51 15.54
N ASN A 332 5.65 14.02 16.19
CA ASN A 332 5.43 15.44 16.46
C ASN A 332 4.92 16.26 15.24
N GLY A 333 4.03 15.72 14.46
CA GLY A 333 3.23 16.43 13.46
C GLY A 333 3.70 16.30 12.01
N GLY A 334 4.45 15.28 11.69
CA GLY A 334 4.83 14.89 10.34
C GLY A 334 4.42 13.45 9.98
N GLU A 335 3.50 12.86 10.75
CA GLU A 335 3.05 11.48 10.56
C GLU A 335 2.37 11.30 9.20
N GLY A 336 1.58 12.28 8.77
CA GLY A 336 0.95 12.29 7.46
C GLY A 336 1.97 12.40 6.33
N ARG A 337 2.95 13.30 6.45
CA ARG A 337 4.03 13.45 5.46
C ARG A 337 4.83 12.15 5.30
N MET A 338 5.15 11.47 6.39
CA MET A 338 5.95 10.25 6.33
C MET A 338 5.16 9.03 5.84
N SER A 339 3.91 8.89 6.22
CA SER A 339 3.03 7.87 5.61
C SER A 339 2.73 8.18 4.15
N GLY A 340 2.54 9.44 3.77
CA GLY A 340 2.43 9.87 2.38
C GLY A 340 3.67 9.52 1.55
N LEU A 341 4.88 9.75 2.10
CA LEU A 341 6.15 9.34 1.47
C LEU A 341 6.23 7.82 1.26
N LEU A 342 5.76 7.02 2.23
CA LEU A 342 5.67 5.57 2.09
C LEU A 342 4.79 5.19 0.90
N PHE A 343 3.58 5.72 0.82
CA PHE A 343 2.65 5.40 -0.28
C PHE A 343 3.13 5.93 -1.62
N SER A 344 3.78 7.09 -1.67
CA SER A 344 4.46 7.60 -2.89
C SER A 344 5.56 6.65 -3.36
N ALA A 345 6.35 6.08 -2.45
CA ALA A 345 7.36 5.07 -2.80
C ALA A 345 6.74 3.80 -3.38
N LEU A 346 5.61 3.33 -2.83
CA LEU A 346 4.86 2.19 -3.36
C LEU A 346 4.30 2.48 -4.76
N ALA A 347 3.75 3.67 -4.98
CA ALA A 347 3.21 4.09 -6.27
C ALA A 347 4.32 4.23 -7.32
N LEU A 348 5.47 4.81 -6.95
CA LEU A 348 6.63 4.93 -7.85
C LEU A 348 7.15 3.55 -8.28
N ALA A 349 7.24 2.60 -7.37
CA ALA A 349 7.65 1.23 -7.69
C ALA A 349 6.65 0.56 -8.64
N THR A 350 5.35 0.77 -8.43
CA THR A 350 4.29 0.27 -9.32
C THR A 350 4.39 0.91 -10.70
N LEU A 351 4.62 2.23 -10.78
CA LEU A 351 4.85 2.96 -12.04
C LEU A 351 6.06 2.39 -12.79
N THR A 352 7.18 2.16 -12.09
CA THR A 352 8.40 1.58 -12.69
C THR A 352 8.13 0.19 -13.27
N ARG A 353 7.42 -0.68 -12.54
CA ARG A 353 7.01 -1.99 -13.06
C ARG A 353 6.11 -1.86 -14.30
N MET A 354 5.13 -0.96 -14.28
CA MET A 354 4.25 -0.74 -15.44
C MET A 354 5.03 -0.20 -16.64
N ALA A 355 6.02 0.67 -16.42
CA ALA A 355 6.91 1.13 -17.49
C ALA A 355 7.72 -0.03 -18.10
N THR A 356 8.21 -0.97 -17.28
CA THR A 356 8.90 -2.17 -17.76
C THR A 356 8.01 -3.02 -18.67
N VAL A 357 6.71 -3.13 -18.35
CA VAL A 357 5.75 -3.83 -19.22
C VAL A 357 5.43 -3.02 -20.47
N ALA A 358 5.21 -1.71 -20.35
CA ALA A 358 4.85 -0.85 -21.48
C ALA A 358 5.96 -0.75 -22.53
N THR A 359 7.22 -0.83 -22.12
CA THR A 359 8.40 -0.84 -23.00
C THR A 359 8.70 -2.21 -23.60
N GLY A 360 8.00 -3.27 -23.17
CA GLY A 360 8.25 -4.62 -23.66
C GLY A 360 9.49 -5.30 -23.04
N PHE A 361 10.16 -4.69 -22.06
CA PHE A 361 11.35 -5.26 -21.43
C PHE A 361 11.10 -6.64 -20.80
N ASN A 362 9.90 -6.89 -20.32
CA ASN A 362 9.50 -8.19 -19.76
C ASN A 362 9.29 -9.28 -20.83
N THR A 363 9.26 -8.94 -22.12
CA THR A 363 9.08 -9.88 -23.23
C THR A 363 10.38 -10.14 -24.01
N ASP A 364 11.36 -9.25 -23.89
CA ASP A 364 12.69 -9.46 -24.46
C ASP A 364 13.43 -10.59 -23.71
N PRO A 365 13.94 -11.64 -24.40
CA PRO A 365 14.55 -12.79 -23.75
C PRO A 365 15.77 -12.45 -22.88
N VAL A 366 16.61 -11.51 -23.32
CA VAL A 366 17.83 -11.10 -22.59
C VAL A 366 17.45 -10.30 -21.36
N LEU A 367 16.58 -9.31 -21.52
CA LEU A 367 16.13 -8.45 -20.41
C LEU A 367 15.32 -9.26 -19.39
N LYS A 368 14.46 -10.17 -19.83
CA LYS A 368 13.71 -11.08 -18.94
C LYS A 368 14.65 -11.93 -18.09
N ALA A 369 15.72 -12.45 -18.68
CA ALA A 369 16.73 -13.23 -17.94
C ALA A 369 17.42 -12.41 -16.84
N VAL A 370 17.55 -11.08 -17.01
CA VAL A 370 18.09 -10.19 -15.98
C VAL A 370 17.00 -9.81 -14.99
N LEU A 371 15.80 -9.46 -15.46
CA LEU A 371 14.69 -8.98 -14.63
C LEU A 371 14.27 -9.97 -13.54
N GLN A 372 14.36 -11.29 -13.79
CA GLN A 372 14.02 -12.32 -12.80
C GLN A 372 14.88 -12.27 -11.53
N TRP A 373 16.08 -11.69 -11.57
CA TRP A 373 16.97 -11.54 -10.42
C TRP A 373 16.79 -10.24 -9.66
N VAL A 374 16.18 -9.23 -10.30
CA VAL A 374 15.96 -7.91 -9.72
C VAL A 374 15.24 -7.96 -8.37
N PRO A 375 14.16 -8.74 -8.18
CA PRO A 375 13.48 -8.82 -6.90
C PRO A 375 14.38 -9.27 -5.74
N SER A 376 15.12 -10.36 -5.93
CA SER A 376 16.02 -10.89 -4.90
C SER A 376 17.17 -9.94 -4.61
N ILE A 377 17.77 -9.31 -5.64
CA ILE A 377 18.84 -8.33 -5.49
C ILE A 377 18.35 -7.09 -4.74
N CYS A 378 17.18 -6.54 -5.12
CA CYS A 378 16.60 -5.38 -4.45
C CYS A 378 16.36 -5.65 -2.97
N TRP A 379 15.78 -6.82 -2.64
CA TRP A 379 15.50 -7.16 -1.26
C TRP A 379 16.76 -7.48 -0.45
N ALA A 380 17.73 -8.17 -1.04
CA ALA A 380 19.02 -8.42 -0.38
C ALA A 380 19.81 -7.13 -0.11
N ALA A 381 19.91 -6.26 -1.12
CA ALA A 381 20.65 -4.99 -0.98
C ALA A 381 19.99 -4.04 0.04
N ALA A 382 18.66 -3.84 -0.08
CA ALA A 382 17.93 -3.01 0.88
C ALA A 382 17.95 -3.62 2.29
N GLY A 383 17.82 -4.95 2.40
CA GLY A 383 17.90 -5.68 3.67
C GLY A 383 19.23 -5.48 4.37
N ALA A 384 20.35 -5.69 3.68
CA ALA A 384 21.69 -5.47 4.20
C ALA A 384 21.91 -4.00 4.61
N ALA A 385 21.49 -3.04 3.78
CA ALA A 385 21.60 -1.62 4.07
C ALA A 385 20.80 -1.22 5.32
N LEU A 386 19.59 -1.74 5.49
CA LEU A 386 18.75 -1.46 6.66
C LEU A 386 19.31 -2.07 7.95
N LEU A 387 19.86 -3.30 7.90
CA LEU A 387 20.52 -3.92 9.05
C LEU A 387 21.78 -3.16 9.45
N TYR A 388 22.61 -2.77 8.48
CA TYR A 388 23.76 -1.92 8.74
C TYR A 388 23.37 -0.59 9.40
N TRP A 389 22.29 0.06 8.86
CA TRP A 389 21.76 1.29 9.43
C TRP A 389 21.22 1.11 10.86
N ALA A 390 20.56 -0.01 11.15
CA ALA A 390 20.08 -0.34 12.49
C ALA A 390 21.25 -0.55 13.47
N ALA A 391 22.26 -1.35 13.09
CA ALA A 391 23.45 -1.63 13.91
C ALA A 391 24.28 -0.38 14.20
N ALA A 392 24.52 0.47 13.20
CA ALA A 392 25.27 1.71 13.36
C ALA A 392 24.63 2.72 14.33
N ARG A 393 23.35 2.54 14.68
CA ARG A 393 22.68 3.36 15.71
C ARG A 393 22.86 2.82 17.11
N VAL A 394 22.86 1.52 17.26
CA VAL A 394 23.11 0.87 18.56
C VAL A 394 24.53 1.21 19.03
N THR A 395 25.52 1.17 18.16
CA THR A 395 26.91 1.48 18.51
C THR A 395 27.14 2.95 18.92
N ARG A 396 26.37 3.91 18.37
CA ARG A 396 26.46 5.33 18.76
C ARG A 396 25.87 5.66 20.13
N TRP A 397 25.07 4.75 20.72
CA TRP A 397 24.53 4.88 22.08
C TRP A 397 25.41 4.22 23.13
N ILE A 398 26.39 3.41 22.72
CA ILE A 398 27.30 2.66 23.59
C ILE A 398 28.72 3.29 23.61
N ALA A 399 29.02 4.19 22.67
CA ALA A 399 30.27 4.95 22.72
C ALA A 399 30.15 6.06 23.76
N PRO A 400 31.12 6.15 24.73
CA PRO A 400 31.14 7.11 25.82
C PRO A 400 31.26 8.56 25.32
#